data_329cfa3f42968068b517ae7d2a73031b
#
_entry.id   329cfa3f42968068b517ae7d2a73031b
#
_cell.length_a   1.000
_cell.length_b   1.000
_cell.length_c   1.000
_cell.angle_alpha   90.00
_cell.angle_beta   90.00
_cell.angle_gamma   90.00
#
_symmetry.space_group_name_H-M   'P 1'
#
loop_
_entity.id
_entity.type
_entity.pdbx_description
1 polymer ?
#
loop_
_entity_poly.entity_id
_entity_poly.type
_entity_poly.pdbx_seq_one_letter_code
_entity_poly.pdbx_strand_id
1 'polypeptide(L)'
;MYYSSGNYEAFATPKKPEGVDHKSAYIIGSGLAALTAACYLVRDGQMKGEHVHVFEKDPIPGGACDGYKYDIGYVMRGGREMDNHFEVMWDLLRSIPSLETEGASVLDEYYWLNKEDPNYSLCRATVNRGEDAHTDGKFGLSDKGAMEIMKLFFTPNEQLQDKKITDFFDDEVLNSNFWLYWRTMFAFENWHSALEMKLYLKRYIHHIGGLPDFTALRFTRYNQYESIILPMVTYLKDHGVQFHYETKVVDVKFEINGKRKQASSVVVEHAGEISTIDLTENDLLFITNGGCVESCTMGAQDKAAGFDPTIKPGNGWDLWKKIAAQDPSFGHPEKFCSQPELSNWESATITTLDDKIPQYIKKICKRDPFSGHTVTGGIVTVKDSSWLLSWTLNRQQQFRDQPKNQLCVWVYGLFSDKPGDYVKKPMRDCTGREICMEWLYHIGVPEEDIAELAGHSANTVPVMMPYIDAFFMPRAFGDRPDIVPQGAVNFAFLGQFAETGRDTIFTTEYSMRTGMEAVYTLLNIDRGVPEVWGSTYDVRSLIDATVKLRDGKKITDMDLPFIQRVALKEVLKKIEGTDLEKFLKEYHAI
;
A
#
# COMPACT_ATOMS: atom_id res chain seq x y z
N MET A 1 -20.56 13.89 -8.84
CA MET A 1 -20.18 12.56 -8.32
C MET A 1 -20.90 12.31 -7.00
N TYR A 2 -21.27 11.08 -6.70
CA TYR A 2 -21.85 10.62 -5.44
C TYR A 2 -21.31 9.22 -5.10
N TYR A 3 -21.47 8.80 -3.83
CA TYR A 3 -21.09 7.47 -3.36
C TYR A 3 -22.31 6.58 -3.20
N SER A 4 -22.16 5.29 -3.48
CA SER A 4 -23.23 4.29 -3.37
C SER A 4 -22.74 3.04 -2.66
N SER A 5 -23.54 2.55 -1.73
CA SER A 5 -23.41 1.22 -1.13
C SER A 5 -24.37 0.19 -1.77
N GLY A 6 -25.07 0.58 -2.83
CA GLY A 6 -26.05 -0.26 -3.51
C GLY A 6 -25.42 -1.25 -4.48
N ASN A 7 -25.65 -2.55 -4.24
CA ASN A 7 -25.05 -3.60 -5.07
C ASN A 7 -25.47 -3.53 -6.54
N TYR A 8 -26.70 -3.12 -6.85
CA TYR A 8 -27.18 -3.07 -8.24
C TYR A 8 -26.40 -2.05 -9.09
N GLU A 9 -25.96 -0.95 -8.53
CA GLU A 9 -25.16 0.06 -9.24
C GLU A 9 -23.80 -0.48 -9.69
N ALA A 10 -23.21 -1.40 -8.92
CA ALA A 10 -21.97 -2.05 -9.32
C ALA A 10 -22.09 -2.82 -10.64
N PHE A 11 -23.29 -3.24 -11.02
CA PHE A 11 -23.56 -3.96 -12.28
C PHE A 11 -24.18 -3.07 -13.37
N ALA A 12 -24.43 -1.79 -13.06
CA ALA A 12 -25.03 -0.88 -14.02
C ALA A 12 -23.97 -0.26 -14.94
N THR A 13 -24.31 -0.10 -16.22
CA THR A 13 -23.50 0.68 -17.16
C THR A 13 -24.00 2.12 -17.14
N PRO A 14 -23.14 3.11 -16.84
CA PRO A 14 -23.56 4.50 -16.85
C PRO A 14 -23.90 4.98 -18.28
N LYS A 15 -24.72 6.01 -18.37
CA LYS A 15 -24.94 6.68 -19.64
C LYS A 15 -23.67 7.38 -20.10
N LYS A 16 -23.49 7.46 -21.42
CA LYS A 16 -22.38 8.21 -22.00
C LYS A 16 -22.46 9.68 -21.57
N PRO A 17 -21.40 10.25 -20.99
CA PRO A 17 -21.38 11.65 -20.58
C PRO A 17 -21.58 12.60 -21.78
N GLU A 18 -22.29 13.70 -21.55
CA GLU A 18 -22.50 14.70 -22.58
C GLU A 18 -21.17 15.34 -23.02
N GLY A 19 -21.01 15.50 -24.33
CA GLY A 19 -19.84 16.17 -24.90
C GLY A 19 -18.52 15.41 -24.82
N VAL A 20 -18.50 14.17 -24.30
CA VAL A 20 -17.25 13.38 -24.15
C VAL A 20 -16.52 13.12 -25.46
N ASP A 21 -17.23 13.03 -26.58
CA ASP A 21 -16.62 12.83 -27.90
C ASP A 21 -15.76 14.03 -28.39
N HIS A 22 -15.92 15.19 -27.76
CA HIS A 22 -15.15 16.41 -28.04
C HIS A 22 -14.05 16.67 -27.00
N LYS A 23 -13.85 15.73 -26.09
CA LYS A 23 -12.85 15.84 -25.03
C LYS A 23 -11.63 14.96 -25.32
N SER A 24 -10.47 15.43 -24.86
CA SER A 24 -9.26 14.64 -24.74
C SER A 24 -8.85 14.52 -23.29
N ALA A 25 -8.06 13.50 -22.96
CA ALA A 25 -7.55 13.30 -21.63
C ALA A 25 -6.02 13.09 -21.66
N TYR A 26 -5.32 13.83 -20.83
CA TYR A 26 -3.89 13.76 -20.66
C TYR A 26 -3.60 13.28 -19.24
N ILE A 27 -2.84 12.21 -19.08
CA ILE A 27 -2.60 11.55 -17.81
C ILE A 27 -1.10 11.54 -17.55
N ILE A 28 -0.67 12.10 -16.43
CA ILE A 28 0.73 12.17 -16.01
C ILE A 28 1.07 10.95 -15.17
N GLY A 29 2.02 10.14 -15.64
CA GLY A 29 2.41 8.86 -15.06
C GLY A 29 1.56 7.69 -15.54
N SER A 30 2.07 6.48 -15.35
CA SER A 30 1.39 5.22 -15.69
C SER A 30 1.35 4.25 -14.50
N GLY A 31 1.37 4.77 -13.28
CA GLY A 31 1.11 4.00 -12.08
C GLY A 31 -0.36 3.60 -11.94
N LEU A 32 -0.67 2.85 -10.90
CA LEU A 32 -1.99 2.25 -10.70
C LEU A 32 -3.14 3.27 -10.73
N ALA A 33 -2.98 4.46 -10.13
CA ALA A 33 -4.00 5.51 -10.14
C ALA A 33 -4.26 6.05 -11.56
N ALA A 34 -3.20 6.30 -12.31
CA ALA A 34 -3.26 6.79 -13.69
C ALA A 34 -3.92 5.79 -14.63
N LEU A 35 -3.49 4.52 -14.58
CA LEU A 35 -4.08 3.44 -15.38
C LEU A 35 -5.56 3.23 -15.03
N THR A 36 -5.92 3.35 -13.75
CA THR A 36 -7.32 3.27 -13.32
C THR A 36 -8.15 4.42 -13.90
N ALA A 37 -7.65 5.65 -13.87
CA ALA A 37 -8.33 6.77 -14.51
C ALA A 37 -8.52 6.52 -16.01
N ALA A 38 -7.48 6.06 -16.72
CA ALA A 38 -7.57 5.71 -18.13
C ALA A 38 -8.64 4.64 -18.40
N CYS A 39 -8.68 3.57 -17.58
CA CYS A 39 -9.69 2.53 -17.71
C CYS A 39 -11.11 3.04 -17.50
N TYR A 40 -11.34 3.89 -16.49
CA TYR A 40 -12.68 4.47 -16.27
C TYR A 40 -13.06 5.50 -17.33
N LEU A 41 -12.13 6.26 -17.89
CA LEU A 41 -12.39 7.13 -19.05
C LEU A 41 -12.92 6.34 -20.23
N VAL A 42 -12.32 5.20 -20.52
CA VAL A 42 -12.72 4.32 -21.65
C VAL A 42 -14.00 3.55 -21.33
N ARG A 43 -14.06 2.87 -20.15
CA ARG A 43 -15.16 1.97 -19.80
C ARG A 43 -16.46 2.71 -19.48
N ASP A 44 -16.40 3.64 -18.53
CA ASP A 44 -17.57 4.33 -17.97
C ASP A 44 -17.77 5.72 -18.57
N GLY A 45 -16.68 6.43 -18.84
CA GLY A 45 -16.69 7.70 -19.58
C GLY A 45 -16.98 7.51 -21.07
N GLN A 46 -16.82 6.31 -21.60
CA GLN A 46 -17.02 5.97 -23.00
C GLN A 46 -16.26 6.93 -23.95
N MET A 47 -15.12 7.43 -23.48
CA MET A 47 -14.20 8.23 -24.27
C MET A 47 -13.45 7.32 -25.23
N LYS A 48 -13.22 7.79 -26.47
CA LYS A 48 -12.42 7.04 -27.43
C LYS A 48 -10.97 6.97 -26.96
N GLY A 49 -10.36 5.78 -27.02
CA GLY A 49 -9.00 5.60 -26.54
C GLY A 49 -7.97 6.46 -27.28
N GLU A 50 -8.17 6.75 -28.57
CA GLU A 50 -7.31 7.66 -29.34
C GLU A 50 -7.24 9.09 -28.79
N HIS A 51 -8.20 9.48 -27.93
CA HIS A 51 -8.24 10.76 -27.22
C HIS A 51 -7.66 10.69 -25.81
N VAL A 52 -7.18 9.53 -25.36
CA VAL A 52 -6.58 9.33 -24.05
C VAL A 52 -5.07 9.14 -24.19
N HIS A 53 -4.30 10.06 -23.63
CA HIS A 53 -2.83 10.08 -23.71
C HIS A 53 -2.22 9.88 -22.32
N VAL A 54 -1.35 8.88 -22.18
CA VAL A 54 -0.65 8.56 -20.93
C VAL A 54 0.83 8.86 -21.12
N PHE A 55 1.38 9.78 -20.31
CA PHE A 55 2.79 10.14 -20.32
C PHE A 55 3.53 9.40 -19.21
N GLU A 56 4.55 8.66 -19.53
CA GLU A 56 5.38 7.92 -18.60
C GLU A 56 6.86 8.25 -18.80
N LYS A 57 7.55 8.65 -17.72
CA LYS A 57 8.98 8.97 -17.77
C LYS A 57 9.87 7.75 -17.96
N ASP A 58 9.41 6.58 -17.51
CA ASP A 58 10.14 5.33 -17.56
C ASP A 58 9.79 4.52 -18.85
N PRO A 59 10.64 3.57 -19.25
CA PRO A 59 10.38 2.74 -20.42
C PRO A 59 9.27 1.70 -20.20
N ILE A 60 8.86 1.47 -18.94
CA ILE A 60 7.82 0.51 -18.56
C ILE A 60 6.75 1.18 -17.70
N PRO A 61 5.47 0.77 -17.81
CA PRO A 61 4.40 1.26 -16.97
C PRO A 61 4.42 0.62 -15.58
N GLY A 62 3.58 1.12 -14.68
CA GLY A 62 3.26 0.48 -13.40
C GLY A 62 3.67 1.27 -12.17
N GLY A 63 4.57 2.23 -12.28
CA GLY A 63 5.03 3.04 -11.16
C GLY A 63 5.55 2.18 -10.01
N ALA A 64 4.99 2.31 -8.81
CA ALA A 64 5.38 1.52 -7.63
C ALA A 64 5.01 0.03 -7.73
N CYS A 65 4.15 -0.36 -8.67
CA CYS A 65 3.72 -1.74 -8.90
C CYS A 65 4.53 -2.44 -10.01
N ASP A 66 5.75 -2.01 -10.27
CA ASP A 66 6.65 -2.69 -11.19
C ASP A 66 7.24 -3.98 -10.60
N GLY A 67 7.74 -4.80 -11.49
CA GLY A 67 8.47 -6.02 -11.17
C GLY A 67 8.98 -6.66 -12.45
N TYR A 68 10.26 -7.01 -12.49
CA TYR A 68 10.91 -7.51 -13.70
C TYR A 68 12.17 -8.32 -13.40
N LYS A 69 12.63 -9.03 -14.45
CA LYS A 69 13.91 -9.72 -14.41
C LYS A 69 15.06 -8.71 -14.43
N TYR A 70 16.01 -8.90 -13.54
CA TYR A 70 17.22 -8.07 -13.44
C TYR A 70 18.44 -8.97 -13.27
N ASP A 71 19.36 -8.88 -14.25
CA ASP A 71 20.52 -9.76 -14.35
C ASP A 71 20.09 -11.24 -14.34
N ILE A 72 20.62 -12.04 -13.42
CA ILE A 72 20.28 -13.46 -13.24
C ILE A 72 19.15 -13.69 -12.22
N GLY A 73 18.60 -12.62 -11.65
CA GLY A 73 17.55 -12.65 -10.64
C GLY A 73 16.35 -11.77 -11.03
N TYR A 74 15.60 -11.39 -10.03
CA TYR A 74 14.38 -10.60 -10.16
C TYR A 74 14.38 -9.44 -9.16
N VAL A 75 13.60 -8.40 -9.47
CA VAL A 75 13.40 -7.27 -8.58
C VAL A 75 11.93 -6.86 -8.54
N MET A 76 11.44 -6.56 -7.32
CA MET A 76 10.16 -5.90 -7.07
C MET A 76 10.31 -4.96 -5.88
N ARG A 77 9.61 -3.81 -5.91
CA ARG A 77 9.76 -2.76 -4.91
C ARG A 77 8.87 -2.93 -3.68
N GLY A 78 8.15 -4.00 -3.57
CA GLY A 78 7.37 -4.34 -2.39
C GLY A 78 6.35 -5.44 -2.63
N GLY A 79 5.88 -6.05 -1.55
CA GLY A 79 4.66 -6.83 -1.51
C GLY A 79 3.44 -5.92 -1.64
N ARG A 80 2.32 -6.45 -2.14
CA ARG A 80 1.05 -5.72 -2.23
C ARG A 80 -0.03 -6.67 -1.75
N GLU A 81 -0.30 -6.57 -0.48
CA GLU A 81 -1.40 -7.27 0.16
C GLU A 81 -2.72 -6.60 -0.23
N MET A 82 -3.77 -7.41 -0.34
CA MET A 82 -5.09 -6.96 -0.75
C MET A 82 -6.15 -7.40 0.26
N ASP A 83 -7.30 -6.73 0.21
CA ASP A 83 -8.46 -6.98 1.06
C ASP A 83 -9.68 -7.33 0.21
N ASN A 84 -10.60 -8.10 0.78
CA ASN A 84 -11.90 -8.36 0.17
C ASN A 84 -12.73 -7.07 -0.03
N HIS A 85 -12.45 -6.03 0.75
CA HIS A 85 -13.09 -4.71 0.71
C HIS A 85 -12.27 -3.64 -0.02
N PHE A 86 -11.74 -4.00 -1.17
CA PHE A 86 -11.17 -3.09 -2.15
C PHE A 86 -12.17 -2.88 -3.28
N GLU A 87 -13.27 -2.20 -2.95
CA GLU A 87 -14.49 -2.14 -3.78
C GLU A 87 -14.25 -1.52 -5.16
N VAL A 88 -13.44 -0.45 -5.25
CA VAL A 88 -13.11 0.16 -6.55
C VAL A 88 -12.18 -0.74 -7.35
N MET A 89 -11.21 -1.36 -6.68
CA MET A 89 -10.30 -2.31 -7.34
C MET A 89 -11.08 -3.47 -7.97
N TRP A 90 -11.99 -4.09 -7.21
CA TRP A 90 -12.77 -5.22 -7.70
C TRP A 90 -13.82 -4.79 -8.74
N ASP A 91 -14.40 -3.60 -8.62
CA ASP A 91 -15.28 -3.04 -9.65
C ASP A 91 -14.57 -2.91 -10.99
N LEU A 92 -13.32 -2.44 -11.00
CA LEU A 92 -12.57 -2.34 -12.24
C LEU A 92 -12.08 -3.70 -12.74
N LEU A 93 -11.43 -4.49 -11.88
CA LEU A 93 -10.75 -5.72 -12.30
C LEU A 93 -11.71 -6.83 -12.76
N ARG A 94 -13.01 -6.77 -12.42
CA ARG A 94 -14.03 -7.64 -13.02
C ARG A 94 -14.22 -7.42 -14.52
N SER A 95 -13.81 -6.26 -15.03
CA SER A 95 -13.95 -5.88 -16.45
C SER A 95 -12.64 -6.02 -17.23
N ILE A 96 -11.51 -6.21 -16.54
CA ILE A 96 -10.21 -6.37 -17.18
C ILE A 96 -9.99 -7.84 -17.50
N PRO A 97 -9.82 -8.20 -18.79
CA PRO A 97 -9.58 -9.59 -19.18
C PRO A 97 -8.31 -10.16 -18.55
N SER A 98 -8.37 -11.40 -18.12
CA SER A 98 -7.19 -12.16 -17.70
C SER A 98 -6.24 -12.40 -18.88
N LEU A 99 -4.94 -12.39 -18.61
CA LEU A 99 -3.92 -12.82 -19.57
C LEU A 99 -3.57 -14.30 -19.46
N GLU A 100 -4.13 -15.01 -18.46
CA GLU A 100 -3.88 -16.44 -18.17
C GLU A 100 -5.00 -17.33 -18.67
N THR A 101 -6.25 -16.93 -18.45
CA THR A 101 -7.45 -17.75 -18.69
C THR A 101 -8.37 -17.03 -19.66
N GLU A 102 -8.56 -17.61 -20.83
CA GLU A 102 -9.48 -17.06 -21.84
C GLU A 102 -10.91 -16.98 -21.29
N GLY A 103 -11.56 -15.85 -21.49
CA GLY A 103 -12.93 -15.59 -21.05
C GLY A 103 -13.08 -15.26 -19.57
N ALA A 104 -12.00 -15.29 -18.77
CA ALA A 104 -12.00 -14.87 -17.38
C ALA A 104 -11.55 -13.40 -17.22
N SER A 105 -11.92 -12.78 -16.11
CA SER A 105 -11.39 -11.50 -15.67
C SER A 105 -10.23 -11.69 -14.68
N VAL A 106 -9.48 -10.62 -14.42
CA VAL A 106 -8.47 -10.59 -13.37
C VAL A 106 -9.10 -10.87 -11.99
N LEU A 107 -10.34 -10.39 -11.74
CA LEU A 107 -11.06 -10.68 -10.51
C LEU A 107 -11.41 -12.17 -10.38
N ASP A 108 -11.80 -12.84 -11.47
CA ASP A 108 -12.12 -14.27 -11.44
C ASP A 108 -10.92 -15.10 -11.01
N GLU A 109 -9.75 -14.84 -11.58
CA GLU A 109 -8.51 -15.55 -11.21
C GLU A 109 -8.09 -15.27 -9.76
N TYR A 110 -8.22 -14.02 -9.31
CA TYR A 110 -7.96 -13.65 -7.93
C TYR A 110 -8.91 -14.39 -6.97
N TYR A 111 -10.20 -14.44 -7.30
CA TYR A 111 -11.21 -15.13 -6.49
C TYR A 111 -10.93 -16.63 -6.40
N TRP A 112 -10.69 -17.30 -7.54
CA TRP A 112 -10.41 -18.73 -7.57
C TRP A 112 -9.18 -19.10 -6.77
N LEU A 113 -8.08 -18.38 -6.97
CA LEU A 113 -6.83 -18.61 -6.25
C LEU A 113 -7.01 -18.51 -4.73
N ASN A 114 -7.60 -17.41 -4.25
CA ASN A 114 -7.73 -17.17 -2.81
C ASN A 114 -8.80 -18.05 -2.14
N LYS A 115 -9.71 -18.65 -2.93
CA LYS A 115 -10.66 -19.64 -2.45
C LYS A 115 -10.04 -21.04 -2.37
N GLU A 116 -9.22 -21.40 -3.35
CA GLU A 116 -8.53 -22.71 -3.39
C GLU A 116 -7.42 -22.79 -2.35
N ASP A 117 -6.65 -21.73 -2.19
CA ASP A 117 -5.51 -21.64 -1.26
C ASP A 117 -5.64 -20.43 -0.33
N PRO A 118 -6.52 -20.51 0.70
CA PRO A 118 -6.71 -19.45 1.68
C PRO A 118 -5.40 -19.09 2.40
N ASN A 119 -5.16 -17.79 2.55
CA ASN A 119 -3.92 -17.30 3.14
C ASN A 119 -3.92 -17.40 4.67
N TYR A 120 -2.80 -17.81 5.24
CA TYR A 120 -2.52 -17.73 6.68
C TYR A 120 -1.03 -17.91 6.97
N SER A 121 -0.53 -17.32 8.05
CA SER A 121 0.84 -17.47 8.53
C SER A 121 0.95 -18.50 9.66
N LEU A 122 2.00 -19.31 9.65
CA LEU A 122 2.35 -20.23 10.75
C LEU A 122 3.47 -19.69 11.64
N CYS A 123 4.17 -18.64 11.20
CA CYS A 123 5.23 -17.98 11.95
C CYS A 123 5.20 -16.48 11.65
N ARG A 124 4.75 -15.67 12.60
CA ARG A 124 4.63 -14.22 12.44
C ARG A 124 5.93 -13.48 12.74
N ALA A 125 6.71 -13.99 13.67
CA ALA A 125 7.95 -13.37 14.09
C ALA A 125 8.97 -14.42 14.55
N THR A 126 10.25 -14.11 14.35
CA THR A 126 11.39 -14.93 14.79
C THR A 126 12.32 -14.14 15.69
N VAL A 127 13.10 -14.86 16.48
CA VAL A 127 14.21 -14.39 17.32
C VAL A 127 15.37 -15.38 17.24
N ASN A 128 16.51 -15.04 17.82
CA ASN A 128 17.63 -15.98 18.01
C ASN A 128 17.96 -16.79 16.74
N ARG A 129 18.08 -16.10 15.60
CA ARG A 129 18.46 -16.73 14.34
C ARG A 129 17.44 -17.77 13.84
N GLY A 130 16.18 -17.35 13.75
CA GLY A 130 15.11 -18.12 13.11
C GLY A 130 14.29 -19.02 14.04
N GLU A 131 14.47 -18.91 15.34
CA GLU A 131 13.55 -19.50 16.30
C GLU A 131 12.23 -18.77 16.33
N ASP A 132 11.12 -19.49 16.56
CA ASP A 132 9.81 -18.89 16.71
C ASP A 132 9.81 -17.95 17.92
N ALA A 133 9.38 -16.73 17.75
CA ALA A 133 9.31 -15.73 18.83
C ALA A 133 8.16 -16.00 19.83
N HIS A 134 7.36 -17.05 19.60
CA HIS A 134 6.23 -17.46 20.46
C HIS A 134 5.29 -16.33 20.81
N THR A 135 4.94 -15.52 19.82
CA THR A 135 3.96 -14.45 20.01
C THR A 135 2.53 -15.00 20.21
N ASP A 136 2.29 -16.27 19.87
CA ASP A 136 1.09 -17.09 20.12
C ASP A 136 -0.22 -16.41 19.68
N GLY A 137 -0.15 -15.57 18.65
CA GLY A 137 -1.28 -14.81 18.14
C GLY A 137 -1.78 -13.72 19.11
N LYS A 138 -1.00 -13.37 20.13
CA LYS A 138 -1.37 -12.39 21.15
C LYS A 138 -0.81 -11.01 20.83
N PHE A 139 -1.60 -9.98 21.18
CA PHE A 139 -1.16 -8.60 21.10
C PHE A 139 -0.30 -8.17 22.29
N GLY A 140 -0.47 -8.82 23.44
CA GLY A 140 0.31 -8.55 24.64
C GLY A 140 0.06 -7.15 25.23
N LEU A 141 -1.14 -6.60 25.02
CA LEU A 141 -1.54 -5.31 25.55
C LEU A 141 -2.15 -5.47 26.95
N SER A 142 -1.84 -4.52 27.86
CA SER A 142 -2.63 -4.34 29.07
C SER A 142 -4.00 -3.75 28.74
N ASP A 143 -4.90 -3.72 29.72
CA ASP A 143 -6.19 -3.02 29.59
C ASP A 143 -5.98 -1.52 29.28
N LYS A 144 -4.93 -0.90 29.84
CA LYS A 144 -4.55 0.50 29.56
C LYS A 144 -4.11 0.67 28.10
N GLY A 145 -3.20 -0.19 27.60
CA GLY A 145 -2.72 -0.13 26.21
C GLY A 145 -3.84 -0.32 25.19
N ALA A 146 -4.74 -1.29 25.43
CA ALA A 146 -5.92 -1.46 24.59
C ALA A 146 -6.83 -0.21 24.62
N MET A 147 -6.99 0.44 25.76
CA MET A 147 -7.75 1.68 25.88
C MET A 147 -7.09 2.87 25.16
N GLU A 148 -5.76 2.94 25.12
CA GLU A 148 -5.05 3.99 24.37
C GLU A 148 -5.30 3.86 22.84
N ILE A 149 -5.32 2.64 22.31
CA ILE A 149 -5.66 2.40 20.90
C ILE A 149 -7.12 2.83 20.64
N MET A 150 -8.05 2.44 21.50
CA MET A 150 -9.45 2.85 21.36
C MET A 150 -9.63 4.36 21.52
N LYS A 151 -8.87 5.01 22.40
CA LYS A 151 -8.87 6.47 22.55
C LYS A 151 -8.42 7.15 21.26
N LEU A 152 -7.34 6.69 20.63
CA LEU A 152 -6.90 7.21 19.32
C LEU A 152 -8.01 7.03 18.27
N PHE A 153 -8.64 5.85 18.21
CA PHE A 153 -9.72 5.56 17.27
C PHE A 153 -10.89 6.55 17.38
N PHE A 154 -11.27 6.95 18.60
CA PHE A 154 -12.39 7.87 18.84
C PHE A 154 -11.99 9.35 18.90
N THR A 155 -10.70 9.69 18.92
CA THR A 155 -10.24 11.09 18.94
C THR A 155 -10.63 11.78 17.64
N PRO A 156 -11.25 12.97 17.66
CA PRO A 156 -11.56 13.73 16.43
C PRO A 156 -10.33 13.96 15.55
N ASN A 157 -10.48 13.88 14.23
CA ASN A 157 -9.37 14.02 13.29
C ASN A 157 -8.64 15.37 13.44
N GLU A 158 -9.39 16.43 13.73
CA GLU A 158 -8.86 17.79 13.91
C GLU A 158 -7.85 17.89 15.06
N GLN A 159 -7.99 17.04 16.08
CA GLN A 159 -7.08 16.98 17.24
C GLN A 159 -5.81 16.17 16.95
N LEU A 160 -5.77 15.44 15.83
CA LEU A 160 -4.66 14.57 15.43
C LEU A 160 -3.74 15.23 14.39
N GLN A 161 -4.14 16.39 13.86
CA GLN A 161 -3.33 17.10 12.87
C GLN A 161 -1.98 17.49 13.44
N ASP A 162 -0.92 17.28 12.65
CA ASP A 162 0.49 17.52 13.01
C ASP A 162 0.97 16.75 14.27
N LYS A 163 0.23 15.76 14.73
CA LYS A 163 0.59 14.91 15.88
C LYS A 163 1.28 13.63 15.43
N LYS A 164 2.20 13.16 16.28
CA LYS A 164 2.91 11.88 16.12
C LYS A 164 2.20 10.77 16.89
N ILE A 165 2.46 9.54 16.49
CA ILE A 165 1.98 8.34 17.21
C ILE A 165 2.46 8.36 18.67
N THR A 166 3.70 8.78 18.92
CA THR A 166 4.28 8.94 20.27
C THR A 166 3.59 9.99 21.14
N ASP A 167 2.73 10.84 20.60
CA ASP A 167 1.92 11.76 21.40
C ASP A 167 0.68 11.07 22.04
N PHE A 168 0.39 9.84 21.60
CA PHE A 168 -0.80 9.07 22.01
C PHE A 168 -0.48 7.73 22.66
N PHE A 169 0.61 7.07 22.27
CA PHE A 169 1.01 5.78 22.78
C PHE A 169 2.25 5.89 23.66
N ASP A 170 2.19 5.24 24.81
CA ASP A 170 3.35 5.10 25.68
C ASP A 170 4.25 3.90 25.27
N ASP A 171 5.34 3.72 26.01
CA ASP A 171 6.30 2.64 25.76
C ASP A 171 5.69 1.24 25.90
N GLU A 172 4.63 1.08 26.67
CA GLU A 172 3.95 -0.21 26.80
C GLU A 172 3.33 -0.64 25.47
N VAL A 173 2.57 0.27 24.80
CA VAL A 173 1.98 -0.01 23.49
C VAL A 173 3.06 -0.16 22.44
N LEU A 174 4.07 0.73 22.43
CA LEU A 174 5.13 0.75 21.42
C LEU A 174 6.11 -0.43 21.53
N ASN A 175 6.13 -1.17 22.65
CA ASN A 175 6.91 -2.40 22.81
C ASN A 175 6.05 -3.68 22.78
N SER A 176 4.74 -3.56 22.57
CA SER A 176 3.83 -4.70 22.48
C SER A 176 3.93 -5.47 21.17
N ASN A 177 3.41 -6.70 21.14
CA ASN A 177 3.27 -7.45 19.90
C ASN A 177 2.26 -6.77 18.94
N PHE A 178 1.25 -6.05 19.48
CA PHE A 178 0.36 -5.24 18.63
C PHE A 178 1.15 -4.27 17.75
N TRP A 179 2.05 -3.49 18.38
CA TRP A 179 2.86 -2.52 17.64
C TRP A 179 3.83 -3.22 16.68
N LEU A 180 4.45 -4.32 17.10
CA LEU A 180 5.30 -5.12 16.21
C LEU A 180 4.55 -5.56 14.95
N TYR A 181 3.33 -6.10 15.12
CA TYR A 181 2.51 -6.55 13.99
C TYR A 181 2.07 -5.38 13.10
N TRP A 182 1.64 -4.29 13.73
CA TRP A 182 1.15 -3.11 13.04
C TRP A 182 2.25 -2.44 12.21
N ARG A 183 3.36 -2.10 12.86
CA ARG A 183 4.45 -1.39 12.19
C ARG A 183 5.10 -2.17 11.08
N THR A 184 5.24 -3.48 11.22
CA THR A 184 5.85 -4.32 10.17
C THR A 184 4.87 -4.71 9.07
N MET A 185 3.56 -4.71 9.32
CA MET A 185 2.55 -4.92 8.28
C MET A 185 2.38 -3.67 7.41
N PHE A 186 2.31 -2.49 8.03
CA PHE A 186 1.96 -1.24 7.36
C PHE A 186 3.12 -0.26 7.21
N ALA A 187 4.34 -0.64 7.60
CA ALA A 187 5.56 0.19 7.60
C ALA A 187 5.44 1.48 8.44
N PHE A 188 4.70 1.43 9.56
CA PHE A 188 4.60 2.57 10.47
C PHE A 188 5.83 2.70 11.35
N GLU A 189 6.22 3.95 11.61
CA GLU A 189 7.25 4.33 12.56
C GLU A 189 6.68 5.17 13.71
N ASN A 190 7.36 5.18 14.85
CA ASN A 190 6.89 5.86 16.06
C ASN A 190 6.63 7.36 15.85
N TRP A 191 7.38 8.01 14.97
CA TRP A 191 7.27 9.44 14.61
C TRP A 191 6.28 9.74 13.50
N HIS A 192 5.64 8.73 12.92
CA HIS A 192 4.62 8.92 11.90
C HIS A 192 3.34 9.56 12.45
N SER A 193 2.49 9.98 11.55
CA SER A 193 1.26 10.69 11.81
C SER A 193 0.25 9.88 12.63
N ALA A 194 -0.20 10.44 13.77
CA ALA A 194 -1.30 9.89 14.53
C ALA A 194 -2.62 9.92 13.74
N LEU A 195 -2.79 10.91 12.86
CA LEU A 195 -3.96 10.99 11.97
C LEU A 195 -3.99 9.81 11.00
N GLU A 196 -2.87 9.52 10.32
CA GLU A 196 -2.80 8.37 9.40
C GLU A 196 -2.98 7.04 10.16
N MET A 197 -2.38 6.89 11.34
CA MET A 197 -2.59 5.72 12.20
C MET A 197 -4.07 5.50 12.52
N LYS A 198 -4.80 6.56 12.88
CA LYS A 198 -6.24 6.48 13.12
C LYS A 198 -7.03 6.12 11.86
N LEU A 199 -6.69 6.69 10.70
CA LEU A 199 -7.37 6.38 9.45
C LEU A 199 -7.20 4.90 9.09
N TYR A 200 -6.01 4.34 9.33
CA TYR A 200 -5.75 2.91 9.19
C TYR A 200 -6.55 2.07 10.18
N LEU A 201 -6.59 2.45 11.45
CA LEU A 201 -7.42 1.77 12.45
C LEU A 201 -8.90 1.76 12.03
N LYS A 202 -9.41 2.87 11.53
CA LYS A 202 -10.79 2.95 11.00
C LYS A 202 -11.00 2.03 9.80
N ARG A 203 -10.05 2.04 8.86
CA ARG A 203 -10.13 1.26 7.63
C ARG A 203 -10.10 -0.23 7.88
N TYR A 204 -9.28 -0.67 8.84
CA TYR A 204 -8.98 -2.08 9.07
C TYR A 204 -9.43 -2.60 10.44
N ILE A 205 -10.35 -1.92 11.12
CA ILE A 205 -10.83 -2.34 12.45
C ILE A 205 -11.40 -3.78 12.45
N HIS A 206 -12.04 -4.19 11.38
CA HIS A 206 -12.58 -5.53 11.21
C HIS A 206 -11.50 -6.61 10.98
N HIS A 207 -10.28 -6.23 10.71
CA HIS A 207 -9.14 -7.13 10.50
C HIS A 207 -8.15 -7.15 11.67
N ILE A 208 -8.42 -6.45 12.76
CA ILE A 208 -7.52 -6.42 13.92
C ILE A 208 -7.17 -7.85 14.36
N GLY A 209 -8.16 -8.74 14.47
CA GLY A 209 -7.92 -10.12 14.84
C GLY A 209 -7.07 -10.96 13.88
N GLY A 210 -6.92 -10.52 12.64
CA GLY A 210 -6.12 -11.19 11.61
C GLY A 210 -4.68 -10.68 11.47
N LEU A 211 -4.26 -9.70 12.26
CA LEU A 211 -2.87 -9.20 12.24
C LEU A 211 -1.82 -10.24 12.66
N PRO A 212 -2.10 -11.13 13.64
CA PRO A 212 -1.13 -12.14 14.05
C PRO A 212 -0.92 -13.28 13.03
N ASP A 213 -1.94 -13.64 12.26
CA ASP A 213 -1.94 -14.82 11.39
C ASP A 213 -2.15 -14.53 9.91
N PHE A 214 -2.43 -13.28 9.55
CA PHE A 214 -2.66 -12.82 8.18
C PHE A 214 -3.80 -13.51 7.41
N THR A 215 -4.75 -14.08 8.11
CA THR A 215 -5.93 -14.72 7.48
C THR A 215 -6.78 -13.76 6.66
N ALA A 216 -6.69 -12.46 6.96
CA ALA A 216 -7.37 -11.41 6.23
C ALA A 216 -6.73 -11.07 4.87
N LEU A 217 -5.44 -11.34 4.69
CA LEU A 217 -4.71 -10.96 3.48
C LEU A 217 -5.05 -11.83 2.29
N ARG A 218 -5.02 -11.21 1.12
CA ARG A 218 -5.20 -11.83 -0.18
C ARG A 218 -4.06 -11.43 -1.11
N PHE A 219 -3.75 -12.30 -2.05
CA PHE A 219 -2.64 -12.12 -2.98
C PHE A 219 -3.05 -12.49 -4.41
N THR A 220 -2.33 -11.94 -5.39
CA THR A 220 -2.39 -12.34 -6.79
C THR A 220 -1.53 -13.59 -7.03
N ARG A 221 -1.68 -14.20 -8.22
CA ARG A 221 -0.90 -15.39 -8.62
C ARG A 221 0.58 -15.05 -8.79
N TYR A 222 0.86 -13.99 -9.53
CA TYR A 222 2.19 -13.44 -9.76
C TYR A 222 2.35 -12.11 -9.03
N ASN A 223 3.47 -11.42 -9.20
CA ASN A 223 3.65 -10.05 -8.75
C ASN A 223 2.59 -9.13 -9.36
N GLN A 224 2.43 -7.92 -8.79
CA GLN A 224 1.36 -7.00 -9.20
C GLN A 224 1.54 -6.44 -10.60
N TYR A 225 2.78 -6.36 -11.09
CA TYR A 225 3.03 -5.93 -12.45
C TYR A 225 2.38 -6.88 -13.45
N GLU A 226 2.66 -8.17 -13.30
CA GLU A 226 2.14 -9.20 -14.23
C GLU A 226 0.66 -9.51 -14.01
N SER A 227 0.17 -9.43 -12.77
CA SER A 227 -1.20 -9.82 -12.44
C SER A 227 -2.21 -8.68 -12.56
N ILE A 228 -1.78 -7.40 -12.50
CA ILE A 228 -2.69 -6.24 -12.52
C ILE A 228 -2.27 -5.25 -13.59
N ILE A 229 -1.02 -4.79 -13.59
CA ILE A 229 -0.58 -3.70 -14.49
C ILE A 229 -0.63 -4.13 -15.95
N LEU A 230 -0.03 -5.27 -16.29
CA LEU A 230 -0.02 -5.76 -17.66
C LEU A 230 -1.43 -6.02 -18.23
N PRO A 231 -2.37 -6.66 -17.52
CA PRO A 231 -3.75 -6.78 -17.98
C PRO A 231 -4.41 -5.43 -18.23
N MET A 232 -4.24 -4.45 -17.33
CA MET A 232 -4.80 -3.10 -17.50
C MET A 232 -4.20 -2.39 -18.72
N VAL A 233 -2.88 -2.47 -18.91
CA VAL A 233 -2.19 -1.86 -20.05
C VAL A 233 -2.62 -2.52 -21.36
N THR A 234 -2.77 -3.85 -21.38
CA THR A 234 -3.27 -4.59 -22.54
C THR A 234 -4.69 -4.14 -22.88
N TYR A 235 -5.58 -4.12 -21.89
CA TYR A 235 -6.95 -3.61 -22.06
C TYR A 235 -6.98 -2.20 -22.67
N LEU A 236 -6.17 -1.29 -22.15
CA LEU A 236 -6.11 0.10 -22.61
C LEU A 236 -5.59 0.19 -24.07
N LYS A 237 -4.54 -0.57 -24.41
CA LYS A 237 -4.00 -0.64 -25.78
C LYS A 237 -5.02 -1.20 -26.76
N ASP A 238 -5.74 -2.23 -26.39
CA ASP A 238 -6.81 -2.82 -27.21
C ASP A 238 -7.97 -1.84 -27.46
N HIS A 239 -8.16 -0.87 -26.55
CA HIS A 239 -9.12 0.23 -26.73
C HIS A 239 -8.53 1.47 -27.42
N GLY A 240 -7.27 1.43 -27.85
CA GLY A 240 -6.64 2.50 -28.62
C GLY A 240 -6.00 3.63 -27.80
N VAL A 241 -5.84 3.45 -26.46
CA VAL A 241 -5.18 4.44 -25.61
C VAL A 241 -3.72 4.63 -26.01
N GLN A 242 -3.28 5.89 -26.06
CA GLN A 242 -1.96 6.31 -26.53
C GLN A 242 -0.97 6.41 -25.36
N PHE A 243 0.03 5.53 -25.32
CA PHE A 243 1.11 5.57 -24.35
C PHE A 243 2.35 6.26 -24.90
N HIS A 244 2.85 7.27 -24.18
CA HIS A 244 4.05 8.03 -24.48
C HIS A 244 5.10 7.72 -23.40
N TYR A 245 5.89 6.66 -23.62
CA TYR A 245 6.99 6.28 -22.72
C TYR A 245 8.20 7.21 -22.88
N GLU A 246 9.10 7.18 -21.91
CA GLU A 246 10.31 8.02 -21.87
C GLU A 246 9.98 9.52 -22.06
N THR A 247 8.76 9.90 -21.68
CA THR A 247 8.20 11.25 -21.79
C THR A 247 7.87 11.78 -20.41
N LYS A 248 8.70 12.68 -19.92
CA LYS A 248 8.62 13.25 -18.58
C LYS A 248 7.84 14.57 -18.60
N VAL A 249 6.83 14.72 -17.77
CA VAL A 249 6.18 16.00 -17.54
C VAL A 249 7.01 16.80 -16.54
N VAL A 250 7.48 17.98 -16.95
CA VAL A 250 8.38 18.82 -16.15
C VAL A 250 7.71 20.05 -15.56
N ASP A 251 6.54 20.43 -16.05
CA ASP A 251 5.73 21.51 -15.49
C ASP A 251 4.26 21.42 -15.96
N VAL A 252 3.36 22.00 -15.17
CA VAL A 252 1.95 22.22 -15.50
C VAL A 252 1.59 23.64 -15.14
N LYS A 253 0.94 24.36 -16.05
CA LYS A 253 0.49 25.74 -15.85
C LYS A 253 -1.02 25.79 -15.65
N PHE A 254 -1.44 26.67 -14.76
CA PHE A 254 -2.84 26.90 -14.45
C PHE A 254 -3.22 28.38 -14.67
N GLU A 255 -4.39 28.59 -15.21
CA GLU A 255 -5.06 29.89 -15.19
C GLU A 255 -6.01 29.93 -14.00
N ILE A 256 -5.75 30.87 -13.07
CA ILE A 256 -6.50 31.01 -11.83
C ILE A 256 -7.18 32.36 -11.82
N ASN A 257 -8.53 32.34 -11.93
CA ASN A 257 -9.38 33.52 -11.96
C ASN A 257 -10.41 33.46 -10.82
N GLY A 258 -10.05 34.02 -9.69
CA GLY A 258 -10.85 33.91 -8.47
C GLY A 258 -10.96 32.47 -7.99
N LYS A 259 -12.18 31.92 -8.00
CA LYS A 259 -12.41 30.51 -7.63
C LYS A 259 -12.21 29.53 -8.78
N ARG A 260 -12.21 30.01 -10.03
CA ARG A 260 -12.08 29.15 -11.22
C ARG A 260 -10.61 28.84 -11.48
N LYS A 261 -10.29 27.57 -11.61
CA LYS A 261 -8.94 27.05 -11.85
C LYS A 261 -8.98 26.12 -13.06
N GLN A 262 -8.12 26.38 -14.03
CA GLN A 262 -8.04 25.61 -15.27
C GLN A 262 -6.58 25.25 -15.55
N ALA A 263 -6.29 23.99 -15.83
CA ALA A 263 -5.01 23.62 -16.41
C ALA A 263 -4.94 24.15 -17.85
N SER A 264 -3.92 24.96 -18.16
CA SER A 264 -3.80 25.66 -19.43
C SER A 264 -2.69 25.09 -20.32
N SER A 265 -1.66 24.48 -19.75
CA SER A 265 -0.65 23.78 -20.53
C SER A 265 0.14 22.75 -19.70
N VAL A 266 0.71 21.78 -20.42
CA VAL A 266 1.63 20.76 -19.89
C VAL A 266 2.94 20.88 -20.64
N VAL A 267 4.05 20.97 -19.89
CA VAL A 267 5.41 20.99 -20.48
C VAL A 267 5.99 19.59 -20.35
N VAL A 268 6.37 19.01 -21.47
CA VAL A 268 6.92 17.65 -21.55
C VAL A 268 8.36 17.68 -22.07
N GLU A 269 9.17 16.75 -21.60
CA GLU A 269 10.53 16.47 -22.06
C GLU A 269 10.58 15.05 -22.63
N HIS A 270 10.95 14.91 -23.87
CA HIS A 270 11.17 13.63 -24.55
C HIS A 270 12.49 13.67 -25.33
N ALA A 271 13.35 12.69 -25.11
CA ALA A 271 14.68 12.62 -25.74
C ALA A 271 15.55 13.89 -25.57
N GLY A 272 15.35 14.64 -24.48
CA GLY A 272 16.06 15.90 -24.20
C GLY A 272 15.44 17.14 -24.88
N GLU A 273 14.39 16.98 -25.67
CA GLU A 273 13.63 18.07 -26.27
C GLU A 273 12.44 18.44 -25.38
N ILE A 274 12.25 19.74 -25.16
CA ILE A 274 11.12 20.27 -24.38
C ILE A 274 10.07 20.81 -25.35
N SER A 275 8.82 20.40 -25.12
CA SER A 275 7.66 20.91 -25.87
C SER A 275 6.51 21.24 -24.91
N THR A 276 5.57 22.04 -25.37
CA THR A 276 4.40 22.45 -24.61
C THR A 276 3.14 21.99 -25.33
N ILE A 277 2.22 21.41 -24.55
CA ILE A 277 0.89 21.02 -25.00
C ILE A 277 -0.07 22.01 -24.39
N ASP A 278 -0.69 22.85 -25.20
CA ASP A 278 -1.73 23.79 -24.75
C ASP A 278 -3.04 23.05 -24.52
N LEU A 279 -3.71 23.37 -23.42
CA LEU A 279 -4.96 22.75 -22.99
C LEU A 279 -6.12 23.74 -23.02
N THR A 280 -7.26 23.25 -23.47
CA THR A 280 -8.56 23.94 -23.39
C THR A 280 -9.42 23.36 -22.26
N GLU A 281 -10.63 23.88 -22.07
CA GLU A 281 -11.62 23.31 -21.13
C GLU A 281 -12.09 21.89 -21.51
N ASN A 282 -11.88 21.50 -22.78
CA ASN A 282 -12.21 20.16 -23.26
C ASN A 282 -11.07 19.15 -23.05
N ASP A 283 -9.90 19.62 -22.67
CA ASP A 283 -8.73 18.79 -22.43
C ASP A 283 -8.61 18.50 -20.94
N LEU A 284 -8.97 17.30 -20.53
CA LEU A 284 -8.88 16.87 -19.14
C LEU A 284 -7.45 16.49 -18.77
N LEU A 285 -6.97 16.95 -17.62
CA LEU A 285 -5.64 16.64 -17.12
C LEU A 285 -5.72 15.86 -15.80
N PHE A 286 -5.09 14.70 -15.75
CA PHE A 286 -4.99 13.86 -14.56
C PHE A 286 -3.53 13.80 -14.11
N ILE A 287 -3.26 14.26 -12.89
CA ILE A 287 -1.90 14.47 -12.39
C ILE A 287 -1.61 13.46 -11.28
N THR A 288 -0.61 12.60 -11.49
CA THR A 288 -0.09 11.74 -10.43
C THR A 288 1.22 12.27 -9.88
N ASN A 289 1.56 11.83 -8.66
CA ASN A 289 2.87 12.02 -8.08
C ASN A 289 3.44 10.65 -7.68
N GLY A 290 4.58 10.29 -8.25
CA GLY A 290 5.34 9.08 -7.89
C GLY A 290 6.11 9.19 -6.57
N GLY A 291 5.72 10.12 -5.67
CA GLY A 291 6.47 10.53 -4.48
C GLY A 291 7.04 9.39 -3.64
N CYS A 292 6.28 8.33 -3.39
CA CYS A 292 6.74 7.16 -2.62
C CYS A 292 7.97 6.46 -3.24
N VAL A 293 8.11 6.49 -4.56
CA VAL A 293 9.21 5.82 -5.29
C VAL A 293 10.14 6.81 -6.00
N GLU A 294 9.95 8.12 -5.79
CA GLU A 294 10.86 9.12 -6.33
C GLU A 294 12.24 9.02 -5.70
N SER A 295 13.27 9.31 -6.49
CA SER A 295 14.68 9.18 -6.11
C SER A 295 15.09 7.77 -5.65
N CYS A 296 14.27 6.76 -5.97
CA CYS A 296 14.59 5.36 -5.73
C CYS A 296 15.88 4.99 -6.46
N THR A 297 16.79 4.31 -5.76
CA THR A 297 18.04 3.81 -6.31
C THR A 297 18.07 2.29 -6.24
N MET A 298 18.68 1.66 -7.25
CA MET A 298 18.81 0.22 -7.33
C MET A 298 20.28 -0.19 -7.29
N GLY A 299 20.58 -1.15 -6.44
CA GLY A 299 21.88 -1.79 -6.39
C GLY A 299 21.95 -3.07 -7.23
N ALA A 300 22.86 -3.94 -6.88
CA ALA A 300 23.05 -5.25 -7.48
C ALA A 300 23.70 -6.19 -6.45
N GLN A 301 23.95 -7.44 -6.82
CA GLN A 301 24.62 -8.43 -5.98
C GLN A 301 25.89 -7.89 -5.29
N ASP A 302 26.72 -7.15 -6.03
CA ASP A 302 27.99 -6.61 -5.55
C ASP A 302 28.03 -5.07 -5.50
N LYS A 303 26.86 -4.43 -5.51
CA LYS A 303 26.72 -2.97 -5.49
C LYS A 303 25.60 -2.55 -4.54
N ALA A 304 25.91 -1.62 -3.63
CA ALA A 304 24.90 -0.99 -2.79
C ALA A 304 23.93 -0.13 -3.63
N ALA A 305 22.67 -0.06 -3.22
CA ALA A 305 21.71 0.88 -3.81
C ALA A 305 22.13 2.33 -3.54
N GLY A 306 22.58 2.61 -2.32
CA GLY A 306 22.98 3.93 -1.85
C GLY A 306 21.76 4.81 -1.53
N PHE A 307 21.97 5.83 -0.71
CA PHE A 307 20.93 6.76 -0.30
C PHE A 307 21.14 8.12 -0.97
N ASP A 308 20.28 8.45 -1.96
CA ASP A 308 20.29 9.75 -2.64
C ASP A 308 18.89 10.38 -2.60
N PRO A 309 18.57 11.20 -1.57
CA PRO A 309 17.28 11.85 -1.45
C PRO A 309 17.14 13.11 -2.30
N THR A 310 18.09 13.40 -3.20
CA THR A 310 18.07 14.61 -4.00
C THR A 310 16.82 14.68 -4.87
N ILE A 311 16.07 15.78 -4.72
CA ILE A 311 14.94 16.10 -5.60
C ILE A 311 15.50 16.68 -6.89
N LYS A 312 15.48 15.87 -7.95
CA LYS A 312 15.96 16.24 -9.29
C LYS A 312 14.88 17.02 -10.06
N PRO A 313 15.26 17.99 -10.90
CA PRO A 313 14.30 18.68 -11.78
C PRO A 313 13.45 17.70 -12.59
N GLY A 314 12.13 17.89 -12.59
CA GLY A 314 11.16 17.07 -13.30
C GLY A 314 10.83 15.73 -12.65
N ASN A 315 11.28 15.46 -11.40
CA ASN A 315 10.71 14.36 -10.63
C ASN A 315 9.34 14.75 -10.03
N GLY A 316 8.60 13.80 -9.46
CA GLY A 316 7.26 14.04 -8.93
C GLY A 316 7.22 15.10 -7.82
N TRP A 317 8.21 15.16 -6.93
CA TRP A 317 8.30 16.17 -5.89
C TRP A 317 8.58 17.57 -6.45
N ASP A 318 9.48 17.69 -7.44
CA ASP A 318 9.76 18.95 -8.13
C ASP A 318 8.52 19.46 -8.87
N LEU A 319 7.82 18.57 -9.58
CA LEU A 319 6.58 18.91 -10.27
C LEU A 319 5.50 19.39 -9.28
N TRP A 320 5.31 18.68 -8.17
CA TRP A 320 4.33 19.10 -7.17
C TRP A 320 4.69 20.43 -6.52
N LYS A 321 5.96 20.71 -6.24
CA LYS A 321 6.41 22.02 -5.75
C LYS A 321 6.06 23.16 -6.71
N LYS A 322 6.27 22.94 -8.02
CA LYS A 322 5.90 23.93 -9.07
C LYS A 322 4.38 24.15 -9.15
N ILE A 323 3.61 23.08 -9.03
CA ILE A 323 2.15 23.12 -9.00
C ILE A 323 1.65 23.85 -7.75
N ALA A 324 2.13 23.46 -6.57
CA ALA A 324 1.73 24.02 -5.28
C ALA A 324 2.09 25.52 -5.14
N ALA A 325 3.13 25.97 -5.82
CA ALA A 325 3.50 27.39 -5.85
C ALA A 325 2.47 28.28 -6.57
N GLN A 326 1.54 27.71 -7.36
CA GLN A 326 0.56 28.46 -8.14
C GLN A 326 -0.75 28.71 -7.38
N ASP A 327 -1.13 27.82 -6.43
CA ASP A 327 -2.34 27.98 -5.61
C ASP A 327 -2.20 27.22 -4.29
N PRO A 328 -2.59 27.81 -3.14
CA PRO A 328 -2.49 27.14 -1.83
C PRO A 328 -3.33 25.85 -1.72
N SER A 329 -4.41 25.70 -2.50
CA SER A 329 -5.22 24.50 -2.48
C SER A 329 -4.59 23.30 -3.20
N PHE A 330 -3.40 23.49 -3.79
CA PHE A 330 -2.66 22.41 -4.43
C PHE A 330 -1.70 21.69 -3.48
N GLY A 331 -1.83 21.96 -2.18
CA GLY A 331 -1.15 21.26 -1.10
C GLY A 331 0.21 21.81 -0.72
N HIS A 332 0.88 21.12 0.21
CA HIS A 332 2.16 21.56 0.81
C HIS A 332 3.20 20.42 0.73
N PRO A 333 3.87 20.23 -0.42
CA PRO A 333 4.79 19.11 -0.64
C PRO A 333 5.92 19.02 0.39
N GLU A 334 6.36 20.16 0.96
CA GLU A 334 7.44 20.21 1.96
C GLU A 334 7.11 19.41 3.24
N LYS A 335 5.84 19.27 3.60
CA LYS A 335 5.41 18.43 4.73
C LYS A 335 5.83 16.97 4.57
N PHE A 336 5.98 16.52 3.33
CA PHE A 336 6.20 15.12 2.98
C PHE A 336 7.62 14.83 2.51
N CYS A 337 8.26 15.75 1.80
CA CYS A 337 9.56 15.50 1.16
C CYS A 337 10.75 16.20 1.84
N SER A 338 10.55 16.88 2.99
CA SER A 338 11.64 17.61 3.67
C SER A 338 12.49 16.75 4.61
N GLN A 339 12.03 15.55 4.98
CA GLN A 339 12.69 14.69 5.97
C GLN A 339 12.94 13.26 5.44
N PRO A 340 13.73 13.10 4.37
CA PRO A 340 13.95 11.77 3.77
C PRO A 340 14.67 10.79 4.71
N GLU A 341 15.42 11.29 5.69
CA GLU A 341 16.04 10.43 6.73
C GLU A 341 15.00 9.73 7.62
N LEU A 342 13.77 10.25 7.71
CA LEU A 342 12.67 9.67 8.49
C LEU A 342 11.64 8.94 7.63
N SER A 343 11.62 9.16 6.32
CA SER A 343 10.61 8.60 5.41
C SER A 343 11.12 7.47 4.52
N ASN A 344 12.32 6.98 4.78
CA ASN A 344 12.95 5.96 3.98
C ASN A 344 12.90 4.57 4.63
N TRP A 345 12.93 3.56 3.81
CA TRP A 345 13.39 2.22 4.15
C TRP A 345 13.96 1.54 2.90
N GLU A 346 14.70 0.46 3.11
CA GLU A 346 15.31 -0.30 2.03
C GLU A 346 14.70 -1.69 1.94
N SER A 347 14.52 -2.15 0.72
CA SER A 347 14.13 -3.53 0.44
C SER A 347 15.11 -4.21 -0.48
N ALA A 348 15.05 -5.53 -0.55
CA ALA A 348 15.76 -6.30 -1.54
C ALA A 348 14.94 -7.51 -1.98
N THR A 349 15.13 -7.93 -3.23
CA THR A 349 14.63 -9.21 -3.72
C THR A 349 15.77 -10.19 -3.80
N ILE A 350 15.66 -11.29 -3.05
CA ILE A 350 16.62 -12.40 -3.02
C ILE A 350 16.07 -13.50 -3.91
N THR A 351 16.70 -13.75 -5.05
CA THR A 351 16.39 -14.88 -5.93
C THR A 351 17.30 -16.03 -5.56
N THR A 352 16.76 -17.16 -5.09
CA THR A 352 17.57 -18.38 -4.85
C THR A 352 17.92 -19.04 -6.18
N LEU A 353 19.13 -19.55 -6.30
CA LEU A 353 19.66 -20.15 -7.53
C LEU A 353 19.71 -21.69 -7.46
N ASP A 354 19.63 -22.25 -6.26
CA ASP A 354 19.65 -23.68 -5.97
C ASP A 354 18.78 -24.03 -4.74
N ASP A 355 18.85 -25.27 -4.26
CA ASP A 355 18.04 -25.82 -3.17
C ASP A 355 18.68 -25.69 -1.76
N LYS A 356 19.83 -25.06 -1.63
CA LYS A 356 20.56 -24.98 -0.35
C LYS A 356 19.90 -24.03 0.66
N ILE A 357 19.36 -22.87 0.19
CA ILE A 357 18.68 -21.90 1.05
C ILE A 357 17.23 -22.29 1.39
N PRO A 358 16.41 -22.85 0.47
CA PRO A 358 15.00 -23.17 0.72
C PRO A 358 14.72 -24.03 1.95
N GLN A 359 15.66 -24.88 2.37
CA GLN A 359 15.48 -25.71 3.57
C GLN A 359 15.33 -24.89 4.87
N TYR A 360 16.02 -23.75 4.98
CA TYR A 360 15.92 -22.86 6.15
C TYR A 360 14.56 -22.13 6.16
N ILE A 361 14.08 -21.72 4.99
CA ILE A 361 12.74 -21.16 4.82
C ILE A 361 11.68 -22.18 5.27
N LYS A 362 11.78 -23.42 4.78
CA LYS A 362 10.86 -24.51 5.15
C LYS A 362 10.84 -24.78 6.66
N LYS A 363 12.00 -24.71 7.33
CA LYS A 363 12.10 -24.90 8.79
C LYS A 363 11.27 -23.86 9.55
N ILE A 364 11.30 -22.59 9.13
CA ILE A 364 10.57 -21.49 9.76
C ILE A 364 9.08 -21.54 9.40
N CYS A 365 8.77 -21.61 8.11
CA CYS A 365 7.39 -21.55 7.62
C CYS A 365 6.61 -22.85 7.80
N LYS A 366 7.31 -23.98 8.07
CA LYS A 366 6.70 -25.33 8.19
C LYS A 366 5.93 -25.77 6.94
N ARG A 367 6.25 -25.20 5.78
CA ARG A 367 5.65 -25.46 4.47
C ARG A 367 6.72 -25.62 3.42
N ASP A 368 6.40 -26.35 2.36
CA ASP A 368 7.27 -26.49 1.20
C ASP A 368 7.23 -25.21 0.36
N PRO A 369 8.34 -24.47 0.22
CA PRO A 369 8.38 -23.22 -0.55
C PRO A 369 8.17 -23.41 -2.06
N PHE A 370 8.31 -24.64 -2.58
CA PHE A 370 8.07 -24.98 -3.99
C PHE A 370 6.68 -25.55 -4.28
N SER A 371 5.80 -25.60 -3.29
CA SER A 371 4.47 -26.22 -3.44
C SER A 371 3.51 -25.50 -4.40
N GLY A 372 3.80 -24.24 -4.74
CA GLY A 372 2.87 -23.36 -5.47
C GLY A 372 1.74 -22.78 -4.61
N HIS A 373 1.70 -23.14 -3.33
CA HIS A 373 0.73 -22.66 -2.34
C HIS A 373 1.33 -21.59 -1.43
N THR A 374 0.51 -21.03 -0.53
CA THR A 374 0.91 -20.08 0.51
C THR A 374 2.12 -20.62 1.30
N VAL A 375 3.17 -19.81 1.46
CA VAL A 375 4.40 -20.16 2.19
C VAL A 375 4.47 -19.41 3.52
N THR A 376 4.86 -18.13 3.53
CA THR A 376 4.89 -17.32 4.77
C THR A 376 3.49 -16.86 5.17
N GLY A 377 2.60 -16.69 4.21
CA GLY A 377 1.26 -16.14 4.43
C GLY A 377 1.25 -14.63 4.68
N GLY A 378 2.37 -13.97 4.56
CA GLY A 378 2.63 -12.56 4.83
C GLY A 378 4.03 -12.40 5.39
N ILE A 379 4.25 -11.36 6.16
CA ILE A 379 5.56 -10.95 6.64
C ILE A 379 5.98 -11.77 7.87
N VAL A 380 7.21 -12.31 7.83
CA VAL A 380 7.92 -12.84 8.99
C VAL A 380 8.88 -11.76 9.48
N THR A 381 8.66 -11.26 10.69
CA THR A 381 9.49 -10.21 11.28
C THR A 381 10.57 -10.80 12.16
N VAL A 382 11.83 -10.39 11.97
CA VAL A 382 12.93 -10.73 12.86
C VAL A 382 12.94 -9.71 14.00
N LYS A 383 12.38 -10.10 15.14
CA LYS A 383 12.10 -9.20 16.27
C LYS A 383 13.36 -8.59 16.90
N ASP A 384 14.45 -9.33 16.90
CA ASP A 384 15.75 -8.94 17.46
C ASP A 384 16.74 -8.40 16.40
N SER A 385 16.28 -8.12 15.17
CA SER A 385 17.10 -7.49 14.15
C SER A 385 17.27 -5.99 14.39
N SER A 386 18.51 -5.51 14.34
CA SER A 386 18.83 -4.08 14.40
C SER A 386 18.22 -3.27 13.24
N TRP A 387 17.98 -3.91 12.10
CA TRP A 387 17.29 -3.30 10.95
C TRP A 387 15.76 -3.38 11.07
N LEU A 388 15.22 -4.05 12.08
CA LEU A 388 13.84 -4.53 12.12
C LEU A 388 13.52 -5.27 10.81
N LEU A 389 14.43 -6.17 10.41
CA LEU A 389 14.36 -6.92 9.17
C LEU A 389 13.08 -7.76 9.14
N SER A 390 12.37 -7.64 8.05
CA SER A 390 11.18 -8.46 7.78
C SER A 390 11.29 -9.07 6.39
N TRP A 391 10.71 -10.24 6.19
CA TRP A 391 10.75 -10.91 4.90
C TRP A 391 9.47 -11.67 4.60
N THR A 392 9.21 -11.90 3.33
CA THR A 392 8.06 -12.67 2.87
C THR A 392 8.42 -13.53 1.67
N LEU A 393 7.81 -14.68 1.61
CA LEU A 393 7.80 -15.56 0.45
C LEU A 393 6.35 -15.91 0.13
N ASN A 394 5.81 -15.28 -0.88
CA ASN A 394 4.48 -15.57 -1.39
C ASN A 394 4.49 -16.87 -2.21
N ARG A 395 3.34 -17.25 -2.80
CA ARG A 395 3.24 -18.36 -3.73
C ARG A 395 4.28 -18.22 -4.83
N GLN A 396 4.99 -19.30 -5.13
CA GLN A 396 5.96 -19.32 -6.21
C GLN A 396 5.31 -19.96 -7.46
N GLN A 397 5.70 -19.57 -8.63
CA GLN A 397 6.62 -18.52 -9.01
C GLN A 397 5.96 -17.13 -8.88
N GLN A 398 6.76 -16.11 -8.54
CA GLN A 398 6.31 -14.70 -8.50
C GLN A 398 6.39 -14.01 -9.88
N PHE A 399 7.14 -14.59 -10.82
CA PHE A 399 7.25 -14.13 -12.20
C PHE A 399 6.96 -15.29 -13.14
N ARG A 400 6.31 -15.01 -14.27
CA ARG A 400 5.93 -16.05 -15.26
C ARG A 400 7.14 -16.78 -15.84
N ASP A 401 8.23 -16.05 -16.06
CA ASP A 401 9.48 -16.59 -16.60
C ASP A 401 10.45 -17.12 -15.55
N GLN A 402 10.07 -17.08 -14.27
CA GLN A 402 10.89 -17.58 -13.16
C GLN A 402 11.03 -19.10 -13.22
N PRO A 403 12.27 -19.64 -13.23
CA PRO A 403 12.51 -21.09 -13.16
C PRO A 403 11.86 -21.73 -11.93
N LYS A 404 11.32 -22.93 -12.10
CA LYS A 404 10.60 -23.65 -11.03
C LYS A 404 11.45 -24.00 -9.81
N ASN A 405 12.77 -24.06 -9.97
CA ASN A 405 13.74 -24.33 -8.89
C ASN A 405 14.27 -23.05 -8.22
N GLN A 406 13.74 -21.89 -8.57
CA GLN A 406 14.09 -20.60 -7.95
C GLN A 406 12.95 -20.07 -7.09
N LEU A 407 13.31 -19.38 -6.02
CA LEU A 407 12.39 -18.66 -5.15
C LEU A 407 12.75 -17.17 -5.18
N CYS A 408 11.75 -16.30 -5.14
CA CYS A 408 11.91 -14.86 -4.98
C CYS A 408 11.44 -14.46 -3.58
N VAL A 409 12.37 -14.25 -2.67
CA VAL A 409 12.13 -13.75 -1.31
C VAL A 409 12.24 -12.23 -1.34
N TRP A 410 11.23 -11.55 -0.82
CA TRP A 410 11.31 -10.11 -0.61
C TRP A 410 11.65 -9.82 0.85
N VAL A 411 12.66 -8.99 1.08
CA VAL A 411 13.10 -8.56 2.41
C VAL A 411 13.06 -7.04 2.50
N TYR A 412 12.81 -6.48 3.69
CA TYR A 412 12.95 -5.04 3.93
C TYR A 412 13.38 -4.76 5.36
N GLY A 413 14.09 -3.64 5.54
CA GLY A 413 14.50 -3.12 6.83
C GLY A 413 13.98 -1.70 7.03
N LEU A 414 13.24 -1.47 8.11
CA LEU A 414 12.72 -0.13 8.44
C LEU A 414 13.82 0.79 8.97
N PHE A 415 14.84 0.23 9.63
CA PHE A 415 15.96 1.00 10.18
C PHE A 415 17.19 0.89 9.29
N SER A 416 17.10 1.47 8.09
CA SER A 416 18.14 1.37 7.06
C SER A 416 19.48 2.02 7.45
N ASP A 417 19.49 2.91 8.45
CA ASP A 417 20.63 3.66 8.98
C ASP A 417 21.39 2.93 10.12
N LYS A 418 20.83 1.84 10.65
CA LYS A 418 21.43 1.10 11.76
C LYS A 418 22.40 0.04 11.25
N PRO A 419 23.52 -0.22 11.98
CA PRO A 419 24.39 -1.36 11.68
C PRO A 419 23.65 -2.68 11.84
N GLY A 420 23.85 -3.61 10.90
CA GLY A 420 23.30 -4.96 10.97
C GLY A 420 23.92 -5.79 12.11
N ASP A 421 23.27 -6.89 12.45
CA ASP A 421 23.71 -7.77 13.55
C ASP A 421 24.85 -8.68 13.11
N TYR A 422 24.91 -9.06 11.85
CA TYR A 422 25.98 -9.87 11.25
C TYR A 422 26.96 -9.01 10.45
N VAL A 423 26.49 -8.25 9.46
CA VAL A 423 27.36 -7.46 8.57
C VAL A 423 27.93 -6.20 9.21
N LYS A 424 27.44 -5.75 10.36
CA LYS A 424 27.92 -4.59 11.12
C LYS A 424 27.97 -3.27 10.33
N LYS A 425 27.09 -3.13 9.34
CA LYS A 425 27.03 -2.02 8.39
C LYS A 425 25.57 -1.58 8.21
N PRO A 426 25.27 -0.29 8.04
CA PRO A 426 23.91 0.16 7.73
C PRO A 426 23.36 -0.52 6.48
N MET A 427 22.07 -0.89 6.49
CA MET A 427 21.47 -1.59 5.36
C MET A 427 21.63 -0.81 4.05
N ARG A 428 21.40 0.52 4.10
CA ARG A 428 21.52 1.43 2.95
C ARG A 428 22.92 1.52 2.32
N ASP A 429 23.94 1.04 3.03
CA ASP A 429 25.32 0.99 2.55
C ASP A 429 25.74 -0.41 2.11
N CYS A 430 24.85 -1.41 2.29
CA CYS A 430 25.12 -2.80 1.97
C CYS A 430 24.92 -3.11 0.48
N THR A 431 25.78 -3.99 -0.04
CA THR A 431 25.53 -4.63 -1.33
C THR A 431 24.41 -5.66 -1.22
N GLY A 432 23.86 -6.12 -2.34
CA GLY A 432 22.87 -7.20 -2.31
C GLY A 432 23.37 -8.44 -1.59
N ARG A 433 24.63 -8.83 -1.84
CA ARG A 433 25.28 -9.95 -1.14
C ARG A 433 25.28 -9.75 0.38
N GLU A 434 25.64 -8.57 0.87
CA GLU A 434 25.68 -8.27 2.31
C GLU A 434 24.28 -8.30 2.93
N ILE A 435 23.25 -7.79 2.24
CA ILE A 435 21.85 -7.90 2.70
C ILE A 435 21.42 -9.38 2.77
N CYS A 436 21.78 -10.18 1.77
CA CYS A 436 21.55 -11.62 1.80
C CYS A 436 22.24 -12.29 2.99
N MET A 437 23.51 -11.95 3.27
CA MET A 437 24.26 -12.47 4.42
C MET A 437 23.56 -12.17 5.74
N GLU A 438 23.09 -10.95 5.95
CA GLU A 438 22.32 -10.56 7.14
C GLU A 438 21.02 -11.36 7.27
N TRP A 439 20.26 -11.50 6.17
CA TRP A 439 19.04 -12.31 6.17
C TRP A 439 19.32 -13.79 6.45
N LEU A 440 20.36 -14.39 5.82
CA LEU A 440 20.76 -15.78 6.07
C LEU A 440 21.16 -16.03 7.53
N TYR A 441 21.86 -15.07 8.15
CA TYR A 441 22.14 -15.12 9.58
C TYR A 441 20.86 -15.22 10.41
N HIS A 442 19.88 -14.37 10.11
CA HIS A 442 18.64 -14.31 10.85
C HIS A 442 17.68 -15.49 10.59
N ILE A 443 17.84 -16.23 9.51
CA ILE A 443 17.07 -17.46 9.27
C ILE A 443 17.79 -18.74 9.76
N GLY A 444 18.93 -18.60 10.45
CA GLY A 444 19.62 -19.67 11.15
C GLY A 444 20.60 -20.47 10.30
N VAL A 445 21.11 -19.91 9.23
CA VAL A 445 22.22 -20.51 8.45
C VAL A 445 23.50 -20.52 9.31
N PRO A 446 24.28 -21.64 9.39
CA PRO A 446 25.56 -21.64 10.04
C PRO A 446 26.48 -20.52 9.53
N GLU A 447 27.20 -19.85 10.43
CA GLU A 447 27.97 -18.65 10.05
C GLU A 447 29.07 -18.95 9.03
N GLU A 448 29.66 -20.14 9.08
CA GLU A 448 30.64 -20.62 8.11
C GLU A 448 30.08 -20.76 6.68
N ASP A 449 28.79 -20.98 6.52
CA ASP A 449 28.15 -21.19 5.22
C ASP A 449 27.56 -19.90 4.62
N ILE A 450 27.35 -18.84 5.42
CA ILE A 450 26.63 -17.62 5.03
C ILE A 450 27.27 -16.96 3.80
N ALA A 451 28.58 -16.75 3.83
CA ALA A 451 29.27 -16.05 2.74
C ALA A 451 29.23 -16.83 1.43
N GLU A 452 29.36 -18.17 1.49
CA GLU A 452 29.25 -19.02 0.31
C GLU A 452 27.83 -19.01 -0.27
N LEU A 453 26.83 -19.22 0.58
CA LEU A 453 25.43 -19.26 0.13
C LEU A 453 24.98 -17.90 -0.45
N ALA A 454 25.33 -16.79 0.20
CA ALA A 454 25.02 -15.45 -0.33
C ALA A 454 25.74 -15.16 -1.65
N GLY A 455 26.93 -15.73 -1.85
CA GLY A 455 27.74 -15.51 -3.06
C GLY A 455 27.38 -16.38 -4.25
N HIS A 456 26.91 -17.61 -4.02
CA HIS A 456 26.75 -18.61 -5.08
C HIS A 456 25.34 -19.20 -5.19
N SER A 457 24.56 -19.19 -4.11
CA SER A 457 23.20 -19.79 -4.07
C SER A 457 22.09 -18.75 -4.12
N ALA A 458 22.42 -17.45 -4.21
CA ALA A 458 21.46 -16.36 -4.31
C ALA A 458 21.99 -15.22 -5.19
N ASN A 459 21.05 -14.49 -5.82
CA ASN A 459 21.26 -13.18 -6.42
C ASN A 459 20.34 -12.19 -5.73
N THR A 460 20.87 -11.09 -5.22
CA THR A 460 20.10 -10.14 -4.43
C THR A 460 20.19 -8.74 -5.02
N VAL A 461 19.05 -8.12 -5.23
CA VAL A 461 18.91 -6.78 -5.80
C VAL A 461 18.31 -5.85 -4.74
N PRO A 462 19.12 -4.98 -4.11
CA PRO A 462 18.62 -3.99 -3.16
C PRO A 462 17.98 -2.79 -3.87
N VAL A 463 16.98 -2.22 -3.21
CA VAL A 463 16.27 -1.03 -3.67
C VAL A 463 16.09 -0.10 -2.48
N MET A 464 16.75 1.06 -2.55
CA MET A 464 16.62 2.13 -1.55
C MET A 464 15.56 3.12 -1.98
N MET A 465 14.63 3.43 -1.08
CA MET A 465 13.46 4.27 -1.33
C MET A 465 13.41 5.42 -0.33
N PRO A 466 13.99 6.60 -0.64
CA PRO A 466 14.10 7.73 0.29
C PRO A 466 12.77 8.30 0.75
N TYR A 467 11.71 8.15 -0.03
CA TYR A 467 10.40 8.78 0.19
C TYR A 467 9.25 7.80 0.33
N ILE A 468 9.55 6.54 0.60
CA ILE A 468 8.52 5.48 0.59
C ILE A 468 7.40 5.75 1.60
N ASP A 469 7.73 6.24 2.79
CA ASP A 469 6.79 6.57 3.87
C ASP A 469 6.49 8.07 3.96
N ALA A 470 6.82 8.85 2.93
CA ALA A 470 6.64 10.30 2.94
C ALA A 470 5.21 10.72 3.34
N PHE A 471 4.19 10.00 2.87
CA PHE A 471 2.79 10.32 3.16
C PHE A 471 2.31 9.88 4.55
N PHE A 472 3.15 9.18 5.31
CA PHE A 472 2.92 8.93 6.74
C PHE A 472 3.46 10.02 7.67
N MET A 473 4.17 11.01 7.14
CA MET A 473 4.67 12.12 7.96
C MET A 473 3.52 12.93 8.58
N PRO A 474 3.72 13.52 9.78
CA PRO A 474 2.71 14.35 10.44
C PRO A 474 2.23 15.47 9.54
N ARG A 475 0.92 15.64 9.42
CA ARG A 475 0.28 16.60 8.53
C ARG A 475 -1.06 17.08 9.04
N ALA A 476 -1.59 18.13 8.40
CA ALA A 476 -2.96 18.61 8.56
C ALA A 476 -3.79 18.32 7.29
N PHE A 477 -5.11 18.48 7.38
CA PHE A 477 -5.97 18.51 6.20
C PHE A 477 -5.63 19.72 5.33
N GLY A 478 -5.61 19.51 4.00
CA GLY A 478 -5.19 20.51 3.02
C GLY A 478 -3.69 20.50 2.71
N ASP A 479 -2.87 19.77 3.47
CA ASP A 479 -1.45 19.55 3.09
C ASP A 479 -1.33 18.66 1.84
N ARG A 480 -2.26 17.73 1.64
CA ARG A 480 -2.49 17.05 0.35
C ARG A 480 -3.66 17.74 -0.37
N PRO A 481 -3.58 17.93 -1.70
CA PRO A 481 -4.69 18.54 -2.44
C PRO A 481 -5.89 17.59 -2.51
N ASP A 482 -7.10 18.14 -2.58
CA ASP A 482 -8.29 17.37 -2.94
C ASP A 482 -8.11 16.76 -4.34
N ILE A 483 -8.73 15.60 -4.60
CA ILE A 483 -8.72 14.96 -5.93
C ILE A 483 -9.16 15.95 -7.01
N VAL A 484 -10.28 16.64 -6.79
CA VAL A 484 -10.73 17.73 -7.65
C VAL A 484 -10.87 18.98 -6.78
N PRO A 485 -9.84 19.86 -6.75
CA PRO A 485 -9.88 21.07 -5.94
C PRO A 485 -11.07 21.95 -6.27
N GLN A 486 -11.57 22.67 -5.27
CA GLN A 486 -12.72 23.57 -5.49
C GLN A 486 -12.41 24.57 -6.61
N GLY A 487 -13.30 24.60 -7.62
CA GLY A 487 -13.16 25.47 -8.78
C GLY A 487 -12.32 24.89 -9.92
N ALA A 488 -11.80 23.69 -9.78
CA ALA A 488 -11.12 23.00 -10.88
C ALA A 488 -12.10 22.69 -12.02
N VAL A 489 -11.73 23.04 -13.24
CA VAL A 489 -12.56 22.90 -14.44
C VAL A 489 -12.26 21.63 -15.21
N ASN A 490 -10.96 21.36 -15.40
CA ASN A 490 -10.49 20.36 -16.34
C ASN A 490 -9.32 19.51 -15.81
N PHE A 491 -9.07 19.50 -14.50
CA PHE A 491 -7.97 18.71 -13.94
C PHE A 491 -8.33 18.06 -12.61
N ALA A 492 -7.59 17.01 -12.29
CA ALA A 492 -7.65 16.29 -11.03
C ALA A 492 -6.27 15.81 -10.59
N PHE A 493 -6.09 15.63 -9.29
CA PHE A 493 -4.92 15.01 -8.65
C PHE A 493 -5.23 13.56 -8.29
N LEU A 494 -4.28 12.64 -8.56
CA LEU A 494 -4.48 11.20 -8.39
C LEU A 494 -3.37 10.57 -7.56
N GLY A 495 -3.71 9.48 -6.88
CA GLY A 495 -2.75 8.64 -6.16
C GLY A 495 -2.53 9.10 -4.73
N GLN A 496 -1.42 8.67 -4.14
CA GLN A 496 -1.17 8.81 -2.70
C GLN A 496 -1.05 10.26 -2.23
N PHE A 497 -0.69 11.19 -3.09
CA PHE A 497 -0.56 12.60 -2.70
C PHE A 497 -1.88 13.38 -2.73
N ALA A 498 -2.92 12.86 -3.37
CA ALA A 498 -4.24 13.47 -3.37
C ALA A 498 -5.06 12.99 -2.16
N GLU A 499 -5.98 13.84 -1.66
CA GLU A 499 -6.81 13.56 -0.49
C GLU A 499 -8.17 13.02 -0.88
N THR A 500 -8.56 11.85 -0.36
CA THR A 500 -9.95 11.44 -0.24
C THR A 500 -10.28 11.15 1.21
N GLY A 501 -11.38 11.67 1.72
CA GLY A 501 -11.84 11.39 3.08
C GLY A 501 -12.48 10.00 3.24
N ARG A 502 -12.46 9.15 2.20
CA ARG A 502 -13.19 7.88 2.17
C ARG A 502 -12.32 6.66 2.43
N ASP A 503 -11.01 6.77 2.26
CA ASP A 503 -10.09 5.64 2.39
C ASP A 503 -8.78 6.08 3.04
N THR A 504 -7.81 5.20 3.20
CA THR A 504 -6.49 5.48 3.76
C THR A 504 -5.39 5.25 2.74
N ILE A 505 -4.35 6.09 2.79
CA ILE A 505 -3.19 6.07 1.88
C ILE A 505 -2.41 4.75 1.92
N PHE A 506 -1.44 4.64 1.03
CA PHE A 506 -0.46 3.54 0.96
C PHE A 506 -1.09 2.17 0.64
N THR A 507 -2.30 2.17 0.05
CA THR A 507 -2.97 0.98 -0.45
C THR A 507 -3.19 1.06 -1.96
N THR A 508 -3.31 -0.09 -2.62
CA THR A 508 -3.67 -0.16 -4.04
C THR A 508 -5.08 0.37 -4.27
N GLU A 509 -6.00 0.07 -3.37
CA GLU A 509 -7.38 0.57 -3.40
C GLU A 509 -7.43 2.10 -3.39
N TYR A 510 -6.66 2.76 -2.51
CA TYR A 510 -6.61 4.22 -2.45
C TYR A 510 -6.22 4.84 -3.80
N SER A 511 -5.17 4.30 -4.42
CA SER A 511 -4.73 4.76 -5.74
C SER A 511 -5.83 4.61 -6.78
N MET A 512 -6.50 3.47 -6.82
CA MET A 512 -7.58 3.20 -7.78
C MET A 512 -8.82 4.05 -7.51
N ARG A 513 -9.17 4.26 -6.24
CA ARG A 513 -10.28 5.10 -5.81
C ARG A 513 -10.11 6.55 -6.27
N THR A 514 -8.92 7.12 -6.10
CA THR A 514 -8.65 8.49 -6.58
C THR A 514 -8.84 8.62 -8.08
N GLY A 515 -8.44 7.60 -8.85
CA GLY A 515 -8.65 7.55 -10.31
C GLY A 515 -10.13 7.52 -10.70
N MET A 516 -10.94 6.69 -10.02
CA MET A 516 -12.38 6.62 -10.26
C MET A 516 -13.09 7.93 -9.88
N GLU A 517 -12.82 8.44 -8.67
CA GLU A 517 -13.41 9.69 -8.16
C GLU A 517 -13.13 10.87 -9.08
N ALA A 518 -11.89 10.99 -9.59
CA ALA A 518 -11.49 12.03 -10.52
C ALA A 518 -12.28 11.98 -11.83
N VAL A 519 -12.32 10.82 -12.47
CA VAL A 519 -13.03 10.63 -13.75
C VAL A 519 -14.53 10.88 -13.58
N TYR A 520 -15.11 10.32 -12.52
CA TYR A 520 -16.56 10.48 -12.24
C TYR A 520 -16.94 11.92 -11.94
N THR A 521 -16.05 12.67 -11.28
CA THR A 521 -16.27 14.10 -11.01
C THR A 521 -16.17 14.95 -12.28
N LEU A 522 -15.07 14.81 -13.04
CA LEU A 522 -14.79 15.66 -14.19
C LEU A 522 -15.74 15.40 -15.37
N LEU A 523 -16.21 14.16 -15.53
CA LEU A 523 -17.18 13.80 -16.59
C LEU A 523 -18.63 13.77 -16.11
N ASN A 524 -18.88 14.01 -14.81
CA ASN A 524 -20.20 13.91 -14.19
C ASN A 524 -20.89 12.58 -14.53
N ILE A 525 -20.19 11.45 -14.31
CA ILE A 525 -20.70 10.12 -14.65
C ILE A 525 -21.91 9.77 -13.78
N ASP A 526 -22.95 9.27 -14.44
CA ASP A 526 -24.23 8.89 -13.82
C ASP A 526 -24.15 7.47 -13.20
N ARG A 527 -23.27 7.31 -12.23
CA ARG A 527 -23.08 6.11 -11.42
C ARG A 527 -22.36 6.46 -10.13
N GLY A 528 -22.73 5.83 -9.01
CA GLY A 528 -22.07 6.06 -7.73
C GLY A 528 -20.69 5.40 -7.64
N VAL A 529 -19.75 6.09 -7.02
CA VAL A 529 -18.48 5.48 -6.60
C VAL A 529 -18.77 4.53 -5.43
N PRO A 530 -18.27 3.27 -5.44
CA PRO A 530 -18.50 2.35 -4.33
C PRO A 530 -17.99 2.93 -3.00
N GLU A 531 -18.85 2.88 -1.97
CA GLU A 531 -18.43 3.23 -0.60
C GLU A 531 -17.38 2.23 -0.11
N VAL A 532 -16.46 2.70 0.72
CA VAL A 532 -15.62 1.82 1.54
C VAL A 532 -16.54 1.12 2.54
N TRP A 533 -16.37 -0.20 2.72
CA TRP A 533 -17.19 -0.92 3.68
C TRP A 533 -17.12 -0.29 5.07
N GLY A 534 -18.29 0.03 5.61
CA GLY A 534 -18.46 0.81 6.82
C GLY A 534 -18.22 0.03 8.12
N SER A 535 -17.19 -0.82 8.22
CA SER A 535 -16.86 -1.60 9.42
C SER A 535 -16.70 -0.75 10.69
N THR A 536 -16.25 0.48 10.53
CA THR A 536 -16.17 1.49 11.60
C THR A 536 -17.53 1.79 12.26
N TYR A 537 -18.62 1.60 11.53
CA TYR A 537 -19.99 1.84 12.01
C TYR A 537 -20.73 0.54 12.35
N ASP A 538 -20.08 -0.62 12.17
CA ASP A 538 -20.62 -1.91 12.54
C ASP A 538 -20.24 -2.26 13.98
N VAL A 539 -21.22 -2.23 14.87
CA VAL A 539 -21.03 -2.53 16.29
C VAL A 539 -20.41 -3.92 16.54
N ARG A 540 -20.67 -4.89 15.65
CA ARG A 540 -20.09 -6.23 15.72
C ARG A 540 -18.57 -6.17 15.54
N SER A 541 -18.12 -5.46 14.50
CA SER A 541 -16.68 -5.25 14.23
C SER A 541 -15.98 -4.53 15.38
N LEU A 542 -16.61 -3.53 15.97
CA LEU A 542 -16.03 -2.77 17.08
C LEU A 542 -15.93 -3.60 18.37
N ILE A 543 -16.92 -4.42 18.67
CA ILE A 543 -16.89 -5.32 19.82
C ILE A 543 -15.84 -6.40 19.61
N ASP A 544 -15.83 -7.07 18.45
CA ASP A 544 -14.81 -8.09 18.13
C ASP A 544 -13.40 -7.53 18.21
N ALA A 545 -13.15 -6.36 17.64
CA ALA A 545 -11.84 -5.70 17.72
C ALA A 545 -11.43 -5.41 19.17
N THR A 546 -12.37 -4.94 20.02
CA THR A 546 -12.10 -4.66 21.42
C THR A 546 -11.71 -5.92 22.19
N VAL A 547 -12.41 -7.04 21.94
CA VAL A 547 -12.09 -8.34 22.55
C VAL A 547 -10.73 -8.86 22.06
N LYS A 548 -10.45 -8.76 20.75
CA LYS A 548 -9.19 -9.20 20.15
C LYS A 548 -7.99 -8.39 20.67
N LEU A 549 -8.09 -7.07 20.73
CA LEU A 549 -7.03 -6.21 21.30
C LEU A 549 -6.67 -6.58 22.74
N ARG A 550 -7.56 -7.23 23.46
CA ARG A 550 -7.37 -7.70 24.84
C ARG A 550 -7.08 -9.21 24.92
N ASP A 551 -6.61 -9.80 23.84
CA ASP A 551 -6.27 -11.23 23.75
C ASP A 551 -7.43 -12.15 24.19
N GLY A 552 -8.66 -11.76 23.89
CA GLY A 552 -9.88 -12.51 24.21
C GLY A 552 -10.42 -12.31 25.63
N LYS A 553 -9.86 -11.39 26.42
CA LYS A 553 -10.38 -11.10 27.76
C LYS A 553 -11.73 -10.40 27.67
N LYS A 554 -12.66 -10.87 28.48
CA LYS A 554 -14.00 -10.29 28.59
C LYS A 554 -13.97 -8.93 29.27
N ILE A 555 -14.96 -8.08 29.02
CA ILE A 555 -15.13 -6.80 29.72
C ILE A 555 -15.26 -7.01 31.25
N THR A 556 -15.88 -8.12 31.65
CA THR A 556 -16.03 -8.50 33.07
C THR A 556 -14.70 -8.79 33.77
N ASP A 557 -13.66 -9.13 33.01
CA ASP A 557 -12.34 -9.50 33.53
C ASP A 557 -11.36 -8.31 33.55
N MET A 558 -11.86 -7.12 33.23
CA MET A 558 -11.06 -5.89 33.29
C MET A 558 -10.71 -5.50 34.73
N ASP A 559 -9.47 -5.05 34.91
CA ASP A 559 -9.05 -4.44 36.16
C ASP A 559 -9.56 -2.99 36.24
N LEU A 560 -10.84 -2.86 36.54
CA LEU A 560 -11.53 -1.59 36.66
C LEU A 560 -11.50 -1.06 38.09
N PRO A 561 -11.40 0.27 38.29
CA PRO A 561 -11.65 0.90 39.56
C PRO A 561 -13.01 0.47 40.17
N PHE A 562 -13.10 0.40 41.49
CA PHE A 562 -14.29 -0.12 42.21
C PHE A 562 -15.61 0.48 41.70
N ILE A 563 -15.66 1.81 41.51
CA ILE A 563 -16.88 2.51 41.04
C ILE A 563 -17.28 2.05 39.65
N GLN A 564 -16.31 1.92 38.71
CA GLN A 564 -16.57 1.47 37.36
C GLN A 564 -17.00 0.00 37.32
N ARG A 565 -16.42 -0.84 38.16
CA ARG A 565 -16.81 -2.25 38.29
C ARG A 565 -18.24 -2.39 38.79
N VAL A 566 -18.66 -1.57 39.76
CA VAL A 566 -20.05 -1.55 40.24
C VAL A 566 -20.98 -1.08 39.13
N ALA A 567 -20.63 0.00 38.43
CA ALA A 567 -21.43 0.50 37.30
C ALA A 567 -21.57 -0.56 36.19
N LEU A 568 -20.51 -1.26 35.84
CA LEU A 568 -20.55 -2.34 34.86
C LEU A 568 -21.50 -3.47 35.28
N LYS A 569 -21.45 -3.91 36.56
CA LYS A 569 -22.36 -4.93 37.07
C LYS A 569 -23.83 -4.51 36.97
N GLU A 570 -24.13 -3.26 37.28
CA GLU A 570 -25.50 -2.72 37.18
C GLU A 570 -25.98 -2.66 35.70
N VAL A 571 -25.09 -2.29 34.77
CA VAL A 571 -25.43 -2.31 33.34
C VAL A 571 -25.67 -3.74 32.85
N LEU A 572 -24.80 -4.69 33.22
CA LEU A 572 -24.96 -6.10 32.84
C LEU A 572 -26.27 -6.70 33.38
N LYS A 573 -26.64 -6.35 34.60
CA LYS A 573 -27.93 -6.76 35.19
C LYS A 573 -29.12 -6.20 34.42
N LYS A 574 -29.03 -4.96 33.91
CA LYS A 574 -30.11 -4.34 33.12
C LYS A 574 -30.32 -4.98 31.74
N ILE A 575 -29.28 -5.57 31.17
CA ILE A 575 -29.37 -6.22 29.86
C ILE A 575 -29.64 -7.73 29.98
N GLU A 576 -29.70 -8.29 31.17
CA GLU A 576 -29.95 -9.72 31.42
C GLU A 576 -31.23 -10.18 30.72
N GLY A 577 -31.16 -11.26 29.94
CA GLY A 577 -32.26 -11.82 29.16
C GLY A 577 -32.60 -11.07 27.87
N THR A 578 -31.91 -9.96 27.56
CA THR A 578 -32.15 -9.19 26.34
C THR A 578 -31.35 -9.72 25.15
N ASP A 579 -31.70 -9.29 23.94
CA ASP A 579 -30.92 -9.61 22.72
C ASP A 579 -29.54 -8.97 22.74
N LEU A 580 -29.36 -7.86 23.48
CA LEU A 580 -28.03 -7.25 23.67
C LEU A 580 -27.11 -8.16 24.50
N GLU A 581 -27.62 -8.81 25.56
CA GLU A 581 -26.81 -9.77 26.30
C GLU A 581 -26.40 -10.96 25.43
N LYS A 582 -27.34 -11.51 24.65
CA LYS A 582 -27.04 -12.62 23.72
C LYS A 582 -25.97 -12.23 22.71
N PHE A 583 -26.08 -11.04 22.15
CA PHE A 583 -25.13 -10.48 21.19
C PHE A 583 -23.73 -10.32 21.82
N LEU A 584 -23.60 -9.75 23.02
CA LEU A 584 -22.32 -9.59 23.71
C LEU A 584 -21.67 -10.95 24.07
N LYS A 585 -22.49 -11.96 24.40
CA LYS A 585 -22.02 -13.34 24.63
C LYS A 585 -21.55 -14.00 23.35
N GLU A 586 -22.24 -13.80 22.22
CA GLU A 586 -21.86 -14.32 20.91
C GLU A 586 -20.47 -13.82 20.49
N TYR A 587 -20.16 -12.57 20.77
CA TYR A 587 -18.85 -11.97 20.51
C TYR A 587 -17.85 -12.10 21.67
N HIS A 588 -18.13 -12.93 22.65
CA HIS A 588 -17.26 -13.18 23.83
C HIS A 588 -16.88 -11.92 24.61
N ALA A 589 -17.68 -10.86 24.52
CA ALA A 589 -17.40 -9.60 25.21
C ALA A 589 -17.73 -9.68 26.71
N ILE A 590 -18.69 -10.55 27.09
CA ILE A 590 -19.10 -10.82 28.49
C ILE A 590 -19.21 -12.32 28.75
#